data_db98f07f60f1916b9bc68bd279f159c8
#
_entry.id   db98f07f60f1916b9bc68bd279f159c8
#
_cell.length_a   1.000
_cell.length_b   1.000
_cell.length_c   1.000
_cell.angle_alpha   90.00
_cell.angle_beta   90.00
_cell.angle_gamma   90.00
#
_symmetry.space_group_name_H-M   'P 1'
#
loop_
_entity.id
_entity.type
_entity.pdbx_description
1 polymer ?
#
loop_
_entity_poly.entity_id
_entity_poly.type
_entity_poly.pdbx_seq_one_letter_code
_entity_poly.pdbx_strand_id
1 'polypeptide(L)'
;RVFDSSQIPGHIKDLTIVNTETLRDNPALGKALVGAWFELMAEMGTDSEEGQKARAFLGGASATDQAGYEAQLAGMKMFWQPADAIAFIGSDEAYEAMDSVRQFSFEKGLLGEGADSPDFVGIAMPDGKTLGDTANIKLRFDTEYMQMAADGAL
;
A
#
# COMPACT_ATOMS: atom_id res chain seq x y z
N ARG A 1 24.62 8.98 -7.51
CA ARG A 1 23.16 8.81 -7.55
C ARG A 1 22.60 9.76 -8.59
N VAL A 2 21.95 9.24 -9.63
CA VAL A 2 21.45 10.04 -10.77
C VAL A 2 19.92 10.20 -10.67
N PHE A 3 19.23 9.19 -10.15
CA PHE A 3 17.78 9.13 -9.99
C PHE A 3 17.42 8.21 -8.81
N ASP A 4 16.32 8.49 -8.12
CA ASP A 4 15.72 7.62 -7.10
C ASP A 4 14.20 7.85 -6.97
N SER A 5 13.54 6.98 -6.20
CA SER A 5 12.09 6.97 -6.04
C SER A 5 11.50 8.24 -5.41
N SER A 6 12.30 9.05 -4.73
CA SER A 6 11.84 10.33 -4.18
C SER A 6 11.44 11.35 -5.27
N GLN A 7 11.87 11.13 -6.51
CA GLN A 7 11.53 11.95 -7.67
C GLN A 7 10.20 11.55 -8.33
N ILE A 8 9.64 10.40 -7.93
CA ILE A 8 8.34 9.88 -8.39
C ILE A 8 7.48 9.46 -7.19
N PRO A 9 7.14 10.40 -6.28
CA PRO A 9 6.41 10.06 -5.06
C PRO A 9 5.06 9.41 -5.41
N GLY A 10 4.66 8.39 -4.64
CA GLY A 10 3.39 7.68 -4.83
C GLY A 10 3.33 6.68 -5.99
N HIS A 11 4.33 6.59 -6.86
CA HIS A 11 4.35 5.61 -7.96
C HIS A 11 4.77 4.20 -7.51
N ILE A 12 5.70 4.10 -6.56
CA ILE A 12 6.10 2.83 -5.96
C ILE A 12 5.34 2.67 -4.65
N LYS A 13 4.52 1.62 -4.56
CA LYS A 13 3.67 1.34 -3.40
C LYS A 13 3.98 -0.05 -2.85
N ASP A 14 4.24 -0.13 -1.56
CA ASP A 14 4.25 -1.39 -0.84
C ASP A 14 2.80 -1.72 -0.46
N LEU A 15 2.31 -2.89 -0.88
CA LEU A 15 0.92 -3.30 -0.72
C LEU A 15 0.85 -4.63 0.03
N THR A 16 -0.04 -4.71 1.02
CA THR A 16 -0.49 -5.98 1.55
C THR A 16 -1.63 -6.50 0.68
N ILE A 17 -1.42 -7.65 0.03
CA ILE A 17 -2.37 -8.23 -0.91
C ILE A 17 -2.95 -9.52 -0.32
N VAL A 18 -4.28 -9.63 -0.33
CA VAL A 18 -5.00 -10.83 0.09
C VAL A 18 -5.90 -11.28 -1.06
N ASN A 19 -5.97 -12.60 -1.28
CA ASN A 19 -6.91 -13.15 -2.25
C ASN A 19 -8.36 -12.81 -1.87
N THR A 20 -9.15 -12.35 -2.85
CA THR A 20 -10.52 -11.87 -2.64
C THR A 20 -11.43 -12.95 -2.03
N GLU A 21 -11.32 -14.21 -2.46
CA GLU A 21 -12.14 -15.29 -1.93
C GLU A 21 -11.76 -15.62 -0.49
N THR A 22 -10.46 -15.66 -0.19
CA THR A 22 -9.94 -15.86 1.17
C THR A 22 -10.47 -14.79 2.12
N LEU A 23 -10.48 -13.52 1.69
CA LEU A 23 -10.94 -12.42 2.52
C LEU A 23 -12.47 -12.45 2.71
N ARG A 24 -13.22 -12.78 1.65
CA ARG A 24 -14.67 -12.97 1.72
C ARG A 24 -15.07 -14.10 2.67
N ASP A 25 -14.35 -15.23 2.59
CA ASP A 25 -14.66 -16.44 3.38
C ASP A 25 -14.16 -16.33 4.83
N ASN A 26 -13.18 -15.46 5.07
CA ASN A 26 -12.63 -15.19 6.41
C ASN A 26 -12.36 -13.68 6.61
N PRO A 27 -13.39 -12.86 6.82
CA PRO A 27 -13.22 -11.41 7.05
C PRO A 27 -12.45 -11.10 8.34
N ALA A 28 -12.39 -12.03 9.31
CA ALA A 28 -11.58 -11.88 10.51
C ALA A 28 -10.07 -11.76 10.19
N LEU A 29 -9.62 -12.38 9.09
CA LEU A 29 -8.23 -12.23 8.62
C LEU A 29 -7.92 -10.77 8.25
N GLY A 30 -8.82 -10.10 7.51
CA GLY A 30 -8.65 -8.69 7.13
C GLY A 30 -8.59 -7.78 8.35
N LYS A 31 -9.49 -8.01 9.32
CA LYS A 31 -9.50 -7.26 10.60
C LYS A 31 -8.20 -7.43 11.38
N ALA A 32 -7.75 -8.67 11.56
CA ALA A 32 -6.54 -8.97 12.31
C ALA A 32 -5.29 -8.38 11.62
N LEU A 33 -5.20 -8.53 10.29
CA LEU A 33 -4.05 -8.06 9.52
C LEU A 33 -3.93 -6.54 9.56
N VAL A 34 -5.03 -5.82 9.27
CA VAL A 34 -5.05 -4.35 9.23
C VAL A 34 -4.97 -3.76 10.63
N GLY A 35 -5.62 -4.39 11.63
CA GLY A 35 -5.52 -3.97 13.03
C GLY A 35 -4.09 -4.05 13.55
N ALA A 36 -3.44 -5.21 13.41
CA ALA A 36 -2.04 -5.40 13.83
C ALA A 36 -1.07 -4.47 13.06
N TRP A 37 -1.33 -4.25 11.76
CA TRP A 37 -0.52 -3.33 10.97
C TRP A 37 -0.56 -1.90 11.53
N PHE A 38 -1.75 -1.33 11.71
CA PHE A 38 -1.84 0.05 12.17
C PHE A 38 -1.55 0.23 13.66
N GLU A 39 -1.72 -0.78 14.49
CA GLU A 39 -1.23 -0.77 15.87
C GLU A 39 0.31 -0.63 15.88
N LEU A 40 1.02 -1.43 15.10
CA LEU A 40 2.46 -1.35 14.94
C LEU A 40 2.90 -0.01 14.31
N MET A 41 2.22 0.43 13.26
CA MET A 41 2.55 1.70 12.58
C MET A 41 2.37 2.89 13.49
N ALA A 42 1.29 2.94 14.27
CA ALA A 42 1.05 4.01 15.23
C ALA A 42 2.17 4.08 16.28
N GLU A 43 2.62 2.93 16.80
CA GLU A 43 3.72 2.87 17.76
C GLU A 43 5.06 3.27 17.14
N MET A 44 5.40 2.72 15.98
CA MET A 44 6.64 3.03 15.26
C MET A 44 6.76 4.50 14.85
N GLY A 45 5.64 5.19 14.66
CA GLY A 45 5.58 6.60 14.30
C GLY A 45 5.87 7.55 15.47
N THR A 46 6.09 7.01 16.69
CA THR A 46 6.36 7.82 17.89
C THR A 46 7.84 7.79 18.29
N ASP A 47 8.24 8.75 19.13
CA ASP A 47 9.55 8.77 19.78
C ASP A 47 9.53 8.07 21.14
N SER A 48 8.49 7.29 21.44
CA SER A 48 8.38 6.47 22.65
C SER A 48 9.51 5.42 22.72
N GLU A 49 9.75 4.87 23.90
CA GLU A 49 10.72 3.78 24.08
C GLU A 49 10.30 2.54 23.27
N GLU A 50 9.00 2.26 23.20
CA GLU A 50 8.41 1.15 22.44
C GLU A 50 8.55 1.38 20.94
N GLY A 51 8.32 2.58 20.44
CA GLY A 51 8.52 2.94 19.04
C GLY A 51 9.99 2.80 18.60
N GLN A 52 10.92 3.22 19.46
CA GLN A 52 12.36 3.04 19.22
C GLN A 52 12.75 1.55 19.20
N LYS A 53 12.23 0.75 20.12
CA LYS A 53 12.45 -0.71 20.15
C LYS A 53 11.90 -1.39 18.88
N ALA A 54 10.71 -0.99 18.44
CA ALA A 54 10.10 -1.53 17.22
C ALA A 54 10.97 -1.21 15.99
N ARG A 55 11.44 0.04 15.84
CA ARG A 55 12.36 0.43 14.75
C ARG A 55 13.70 -0.30 14.81
N ALA A 56 14.26 -0.47 16.01
CA ALA A 56 15.49 -1.23 16.20
C ALA A 56 15.33 -2.71 15.83
N PHE A 57 14.23 -3.34 16.22
CA PHE A 57 13.91 -4.72 15.88
C PHE A 57 13.78 -4.92 14.37
N LEU A 58 13.00 -4.05 13.70
CA LEU A 58 12.82 -4.11 12.25
C LEU A 58 14.11 -3.77 11.48
N GLY A 59 14.95 -2.89 12.02
CA GLY A 59 16.28 -2.65 11.50
C GLY A 59 17.12 -3.92 11.49
N GLY A 60 17.14 -4.65 12.59
CA GLY A 60 17.83 -5.94 12.68
C GLY A 60 17.27 -6.99 11.72
N ALA A 61 15.94 -7.05 11.56
CA ALA A 61 15.27 -7.94 10.59
C ALA A 61 15.58 -7.56 9.12
N SER A 62 15.89 -6.28 8.87
CA SER A 62 16.25 -5.74 7.55
C SER A 62 17.78 -5.70 7.30
N ALA A 63 18.54 -6.42 8.12
CA ALA A 63 20.01 -6.48 8.04
C ALA A 63 20.72 -5.10 8.16
N THR A 64 20.14 -4.20 8.96
CA THR A 64 20.72 -2.90 9.30
C THR A 64 20.59 -2.62 10.80
N ASP A 65 21.12 -1.50 11.28
CA ASP A 65 20.86 -1.00 12.63
C ASP A 65 19.65 -0.04 12.63
N GLN A 66 19.29 0.46 13.82
CA GLN A 66 18.17 1.38 13.98
C GLN A 66 18.37 2.66 13.14
N ALA A 67 19.56 3.24 13.14
CA ALA A 67 19.83 4.47 12.39
C ALA A 67 19.73 4.27 10.87
N GLY A 68 20.23 3.13 10.38
CA GLY A 68 20.08 2.75 8.98
C GLY A 68 18.63 2.51 8.57
N TYR A 69 17.84 1.91 9.45
CA TYR A 69 16.40 1.72 9.22
C TYR A 69 15.64 3.05 9.21
N GLU A 70 15.91 3.93 10.17
CA GLU A 70 15.31 5.27 10.20
C GLU A 70 15.67 6.12 8.98
N ALA A 71 16.89 5.97 8.45
CA ALA A 71 17.28 6.60 7.21
C ALA A 71 16.53 6.06 5.98
N GLN A 72 16.15 4.78 5.98
CA GLN A 72 15.29 4.20 4.95
C GLN A 72 13.87 4.76 5.06
N LEU A 73 13.28 4.79 6.26
CA LEU A 73 11.94 5.34 6.51
C LEU A 73 11.84 6.80 6.08
N ALA A 74 12.87 7.61 6.32
CA ALA A 74 12.92 9.02 5.92
C ALA A 74 12.86 9.22 4.39
N GLY A 75 13.19 8.20 3.61
CA GLY A 75 13.07 8.19 2.14
C GLY A 75 11.70 7.73 1.61
N MET A 76 10.79 7.34 2.49
CA MET A 76 9.47 6.78 2.16
C MET A 76 8.34 7.71 2.61
N LYS A 77 7.21 7.67 1.90
CA LYS A 77 5.96 8.26 2.37
C LYS A 77 5.28 7.23 3.27
N MET A 78 5.47 7.39 4.58
CA MET A 78 4.89 6.49 5.58
C MET A 78 3.46 6.92 5.94
N PHE A 79 2.58 5.95 6.14
CA PHE A 79 1.21 6.17 6.65
C PHE A 79 1.12 5.59 8.06
N TRP A 80 1.43 6.41 9.06
CA TRP A 80 1.42 6.02 10.47
C TRP A 80 0.01 5.81 11.01
N GLN A 81 -0.98 6.46 10.40
CA GLN A 81 -2.38 6.37 10.79
C GLN A 81 -3.25 5.87 9.63
N PRO A 82 -4.29 5.07 9.90
CA PRO A 82 -5.16 4.55 8.86
C PRO A 82 -5.87 5.65 8.06
N ALA A 83 -6.24 6.76 8.71
CA ALA A 83 -6.89 7.89 8.04
C ALA A 83 -6.04 8.50 6.93
N ASP A 84 -4.72 8.59 7.12
CA ASP A 84 -3.79 9.12 6.11
C ASP A 84 -3.68 8.18 4.91
N ALA A 85 -3.66 6.86 5.15
CA ALA A 85 -3.64 5.86 4.10
C ALA A 85 -4.94 5.88 3.28
N ILE A 86 -6.10 6.00 3.94
CA ILE A 86 -7.42 6.12 3.30
C ILE A 86 -7.45 7.38 2.42
N ALA A 87 -7.04 8.52 2.97
CA ALA A 87 -7.03 9.79 2.24
C ALA A 87 -6.13 9.72 1.00
N PHE A 88 -4.95 9.11 1.13
CA PHE A 88 -4.04 8.96 -0.01
C PHE A 88 -4.62 8.06 -1.09
N ILE A 89 -5.09 6.85 -0.75
CA ILE A 89 -5.54 5.88 -1.77
C ILE A 89 -6.83 6.33 -2.46
N GLY A 90 -7.64 7.18 -1.81
CA GLY A 90 -8.83 7.82 -2.39
C GLY A 90 -8.53 9.10 -3.18
N SER A 91 -7.26 9.54 -3.27
CA SER A 91 -6.89 10.79 -3.95
C SER A 91 -6.74 10.62 -5.46
N ASP A 92 -6.89 11.73 -6.19
CA ASP A 92 -6.58 11.78 -7.63
C ASP A 92 -5.09 11.48 -7.89
N GLU A 93 -4.17 11.89 -6.99
CA GLU A 93 -2.74 11.55 -7.06
C GLU A 93 -2.52 10.03 -7.10
N ALA A 94 -3.19 9.27 -6.22
CA ALA A 94 -3.08 7.81 -6.21
C ALA A 94 -3.67 7.18 -7.47
N TYR A 95 -4.78 7.71 -7.96
CA TYR A 95 -5.42 7.27 -9.20
C TYR A 95 -4.51 7.49 -10.40
N GLU A 96 -3.97 8.69 -10.59
CA GLU A 96 -3.06 9.03 -11.69
C GLU A 96 -1.75 8.23 -11.63
N ALA A 97 -1.20 8.03 -10.42
CA ALA A 97 -0.03 7.19 -10.24
C ALA A 97 -0.29 5.73 -10.64
N MET A 98 -1.46 5.17 -10.28
CA MET A 98 -1.84 3.80 -10.69
C MET A 98 -2.07 3.70 -12.19
N ASP A 99 -2.66 4.72 -12.83
CA ASP A 99 -2.81 4.73 -14.28
C ASP A 99 -1.45 4.78 -14.98
N SER A 100 -0.53 5.59 -14.51
CA SER A 100 0.84 5.67 -15.03
C SER A 100 1.58 4.34 -14.92
N VAL A 101 1.46 3.65 -13.77
CA VAL A 101 2.06 2.32 -13.54
C VAL A 101 1.45 1.28 -14.48
N ARG A 102 0.13 1.30 -14.68
CA ARG A 102 -0.59 0.40 -15.58
C ARG A 102 -0.10 0.58 -17.02
N GLN A 103 -0.02 1.81 -17.49
CA GLN A 103 0.47 2.14 -18.84
C GLN A 103 1.93 1.71 -19.03
N PHE A 104 2.80 2.05 -18.09
CA PHE A 104 4.20 1.60 -18.10
C PHE A 104 4.30 0.06 -18.13
N SER A 105 3.49 -0.63 -17.34
CA SER A 105 3.49 -2.09 -17.29
C SER A 105 3.11 -2.70 -18.64
N PHE A 106 2.13 -2.12 -19.34
CA PHE A 106 1.77 -2.53 -20.70
C PHE A 106 2.91 -2.26 -21.69
N GLU A 107 3.47 -1.04 -21.72
CA GLU A 107 4.57 -0.65 -22.61
C GLU A 107 5.81 -1.54 -22.46
N LYS A 108 6.05 -2.06 -21.26
CA LYS A 108 7.18 -2.96 -20.95
C LYS A 108 6.83 -4.45 -21.06
N GLY A 109 5.62 -4.80 -21.51
CA GLY A 109 5.20 -6.17 -21.68
C GLY A 109 4.97 -6.94 -20.35
N LEU A 110 4.84 -6.23 -19.22
CA LEU A 110 4.67 -6.86 -17.90
C LEU A 110 3.27 -7.44 -17.69
N LEU A 111 2.30 -7.06 -18.53
CA LEU A 111 0.93 -7.61 -18.49
C LEU A 111 0.81 -8.95 -19.23
N GLY A 112 1.90 -9.42 -19.89
CA GLY A 112 1.94 -10.69 -20.61
C GLY A 112 1.58 -10.55 -22.10
N GLU A 113 1.89 -11.60 -22.88
CA GLU A 113 1.73 -11.61 -24.34
C GLU A 113 0.27 -11.51 -24.83
N GLY A 114 -0.69 -11.79 -23.95
CA GLY A 114 -2.12 -11.70 -24.29
C GLY A 114 -2.73 -10.30 -24.10
N ALA A 115 -1.96 -9.35 -23.55
CA ALA A 115 -2.46 -7.98 -23.35
C ALA A 115 -2.35 -7.17 -24.64
N ASP A 116 -3.46 -6.72 -25.16
CA ASP A 116 -3.56 -5.90 -26.39
C ASP A 116 -3.63 -4.40 -26.11
N SER A 117 -3.84 -4.03 -24.84
CA SER A 117 -3.89 -2.63 -24.40
C SER A 117 -3.58 -2.51 -22.90
N PRO A 118 -3.27 -1.31 -22.39
CA PRO A 118 -3.15 -1.09 -20.95
C PRO A 118 -4.47 -1.37 -20.20
N ASP A 119 -5.61 -1.36 -20.90
CA ASP A 119 -6.92 -1.67 -20.32
C ASP A 119 -7.19 -3.18 -20.12
N PHE A 120 -6.28 -4.05 -20.52
CA PHE A 120 -6.42 -5.50 -20.39
C PHE A 120 -6.76 -5.98 -18.98
N VAL A 121 -6.25 -5.31 -17.96
CA VAL A 121 -6.58 -5.57 -16.55
C VAL A 121 -7.31 -4.40 -15.91
N GLY A 122 -8.28 -4.71 -15.05
CA GLY A 122 -9.00 -3.73 -14.25
C GLY A 122 -8.40 -3.56 -12.85
N ILE A 123 -8.36 -2.31 -12.38
CA ILE A 123 -8.00 -1.93 -11.01
C ILE A 123 -9.16 -1.14 -10.43
N ALA A 124 -9.83 -1.69 -9.41
CA ALA A 124 -10.91 -0.99 -8.72
C ALA A 124 -10.33 -0.10 -7.60
N MET A 125 -10.75 1.16 -7.59
CA MET A 125 -10.37 2.16 -6.58
C MET A 125 -11.48 2.29 -5.52
N PRO A 126 -11.19 2.80 -4.31
CA PRO A 126 -12.15 2.86 -3.20
C PRO A 126 -13.38 3.72 -3.47
N ASP A 127 -13.27 4.73 -4.34
CA ASP A 127 -14.33 5.67 -4.71
C ASP A 127 -15.31 5.12 -5.79
N GLY A 128 -15.14 3.83 -6.15
CA GLY A 128 -15.92 3.17 -7.19
C GLY A 128 -15.43 3.40 -8.62
N LYS A 129 -14.37 4.22 -8.80
CA LYS A 129 -13.69 4.32 -10.09
C LYS A 129 -12.96 3.02 -10.43
N THR A 130 -12.79 2.77 -11.71
CA THR A 130 -12.01 1.65 -12.21
C THR A 130 -11.07 2.13 -13.31
N LEU A 131 -9.80 1.74 -13.20
CA LEU A 131 -8.85 1.82 -14.28
C LEU A 131 -8.92 0.53 -15.09
N GLY A 132 -8.96 0.63 -16.43
CA GLY A 132 -8.99 -0.52 -17.33
C GLY A 132 -10.31 -1.28 -17.35
N ASP A 133 -10.26 -2.57 -17.70
CA ASP A 133 -11.44 -3.41 -17.94
C ASP A 133 -12.20 -3.74 -16.65
N THR A 134 -13.43 -3.24 -16.55
CA THR A 134 -14.32 -3.50 -15.42
C THR A 134 -14.77 -4.97 -15.34
N ALA A 135 -14.71 -5.72 -16.43
CA ALA A 135 -15.02 -7.15 -16.47
C ALA A 135 -13.83 -8.03 -16.05
N ASN A 136 -12.62 -7.47 -16.01
CA ASN A 136 -11.38 -8.19 -15.67
C ASN A 136 -10.63 -7.56 -14.49
N ILE A 137 -11.31 -7.28 -13.38
CA ILE A 137 -10.70 -6.70 -12.18
C ILE A 137 -9.72 -7.69 -11.55
N LYS A 138 -8.44 -7.33 -11.50
CA LYS A 138 -7.37 -8.14 -10.89
C LYS A 138 -6.83 -7.57 -9.59
N LEU A 139 -6.97 -6.26 -9.37
CA LEU A 139 -6.58 -5.60 -8.13
C LEU A 139 -7.75 -4.73 -7.63
N ARG A 140 -7.97 -4.74 -6.32
CA ARG A 140 -8.94 -3.88 -5.63
C ARG A 140 -8.28 -3.21 -4.46
N PHE A 141 -8.37 -1.90 -4.39
CA PHE A 141 -8.01 -1.15 -3.20
C PHE A 141 -9.23 -1.09 -2.29
N ASP A 142 -9.18 -1.82 -1.19
CA ASP A 142 -10.24 -1.89 -0.19
C ASP A 142 -9.85 -1.08 1.04
N THR A 143 -10.69 -0.15 1.44
CA THR A 143 -10.47 0.70 2.62
C THR A 143 -11.37 0.33 3.80
N GLU A 144 -12.21 -0.70 3.70
CA GLU A 144 -13.17 -1.07 4.75
C GLU A 144 -12.47 -1.36 6.08
N TYR A 145 -11.45 -2.22 6.08
CA TYR A 145 -10.71 -2.56 7.30
C TYR A 145 -9.87 -1.40 7.83
N MET A 146 -9.33 -0.55 6.94
CA MET A 146 -8.64 0.68 7.35
C MET A 146 -9.61 1.67 8.01
N GLN A 147 -10.85 1.78 7.51
CA GLN A 147 -11.87 2.60 8.13
C GLN A 147 -12.26 2.06 9.52
N MET A 148 -12.40 0.74 9.66
CA MET A 148 -12.63 0.12 10.97
C MET A 148 -11.49 0.42 11.96
N ALA A 149 -10.24 0.39 11.50
CA ALA A 149 -9.09 0.77 12.33
C ALA A 149 -9.12 2.27 12.72
N ALA A 150 -9.46 3.16 11.79
CA ALA A 150 -9.60 4.59 12.04
C ALA A 150 -10.70 4.90 13.07
N ASP A 151 -11.79 4.12 13.04
CA ASP A 151 -12.94 4.26 13.93
C ASP A 151 -12.74 3.55 15.29
N GLY A 152 -11.61 2.86 15.50
CA GLY A 152 -11.33 2.10 16.71
C GLY A 152 -12.21 0.85 16.86
N ALA A 153 -12.64 0.26 15.74
CA ALA A 153 -13.53 -0.90 15.69
C ALA A 153 -12.80 -2.23 15.40
N LEU A 154 -11.47 -2.25 15.46
CA LEU A 154 -10.61 -3.42 15.33
C LEU A 154 -9.93 -3.75 16.66
#